data_bd436a89afd95fc0840d12867f815c14
#
_entry.id   bd436a89afd95fc0840d12867f815c14
#
_cell.length_a   1.000
_cell.length_b   1.000
_cell.length_c   1.000
_cell.angle_alpha   90.00
_cell.angle_beta   90.00
_cell.angle_gamma   90.00
#
_symmetry.space_group_name_H-M   'P 1'
#
loop_
_entity.id
_entity.type
_entity.pdbx_description
1 polymer ?
#
loop_
_entity_poly.entity_id
_entity_poly.type
_entity_poly.pdbx_seq_one_letter_code
_entity_poly.pdbx_strand_id
1 'polypeptide(L)'
;MARKGFQNFSRFASGALLACALCFAPAGAQAANTGGYESGKSAVYEEASVSHPPLEYFCSLISLASYSDRVGLVARESLADSGWALQPYREDTEKVAAKYYFMKNENPLRGGVRYLVSVTGTSDLKDIKADLSMGKIPFAGKTPDEFEKEMKRGKMNSSEPLTHGGFTHYTQTAFFSHRENGKTFGEELKDILANDPDAKLCITGHSLGGAVAVLFAARLMAMGVSTDQLDIVTFGAPAVGNRAFAEAYSDMPLTRIAMTGDPIHAAVQAIDTSYVQFGGVQHWSRPRGSERFQHDMTGYADVALRRFFDFVTEKRREAERFQEDGVPYEGDAMRARKTPGEGGEALRVLLFADYTLDDAIIDDLPYMRLAAFDILSREMGGLVASRTAFSSLPGENKVAEAVRQAKEMGCRYVLIQKYASERLKHKRSGYKISLEEALYDARGNPLVLQGFATNTDTMTPIIAALYNEVAGREARRTALAKK
;
A
#
# COMPACT_ATOMS: atom_id res chain seq x y z
N MET A 1 -5.90 3.07 39.31
CA MET A 1 -6.43 4.34 38.76
C MET A 1 -5.58 4.70 37.57
N ALA A 2 -5.86 4.17 36.38
CA ALA A 2 -5.28 4.59 35.08
C ALA A 2 -6.05 3.89 33.96
N ARG A 3 -7.26 4.33 33.68
CA ARG A 3 -8.06 3.96 32.50
C ARG A 3 -9.01 5.11 32.19
N LYS A 4 -8.50 6.16 31.57
CA LYS A 4 -9.29 7.19 30.86
C LYS A 4 -8.30 8.04 30.05
N GLY A 5 -8.04 7.72 28.81
CA GLY A 5 -7.16 8.49 27.95
C GLY A 5 -7.10 8.04 26.49
N PHE A 6 -7.82 7.00 26.10
CA PHE A 6 -7.68 6.43 24.75
C PHE A 6 -8.95 6.50 23.87
N GLN A 7 -9.99 7.21 24.29
CA GLN A 7 -11.28 7.18 23.55
C GLN A 7 -11.51 8.31 22.54
N ASN A 8 -10.61 9.28 22.38
CA ASN A 8 -10.89 10.44 21.53
C ASN A 8 -10.08 10.52 20.20
N PHE A 9 -9.31 9.50 19.84
CA PHE A 9 -8.54 9.53 18.58
C PHE A 9 -9.24 8.87 17.39
N SER A 10 -10.37 8.19 17.57
CA SER A 10 -11.01 7.38 16.50
C SER A 10 -11.89 8.17 15.52
N ARG A 11 -12.11 9.47 15.72
CA ARG A 11 -13.05 10.25 14.90
C ARG A 11 -12.41 11.11 13.78
N PHE A 12 -11.10 11.22 13.73
CA PHE A 12 -10.40 12.03 12.72
C PHE A 12 -10.03 11.30 11.44
N ALA A 13 -10.12 9.97 11.40
CA ALA A 13 -9.82 9.14 10.23
C ALA A 13 -10.90 9.21 9.13
N SER A 14 -12.05 9.83 9.37
CA SER A 14 -13.23 9.75 8.49
C SER A 14 -13.14 10.56 7.20
N GLY A 15 -12.23 11.50 7.06
CA GLY A 15 -12.17 12.39 5.88
C GLY A 15 -11.42 11.80 4.68
N ALA A 16 -10.27 11.19 4.89
CA ALA A 16 -9.52 10.49 3.83
C ALA A 16 -10.07 9.06 3.61
N LEU A 17 -10.60 8.44 4.67
CA LEU A 17 -11.36 7.19 4.59
C LEU A 17 -12.69 7.36 3.84
N LEU A 18 -13.34 8.53 3.81
CA LEU A 18 -14.53 8.71 3.00
C LEU A 18 -14.21 8.68 1.49
N ALA A 19 -13.04 9.13 1.07
CA ALA A 19 -12.58 8.95 -0.31
C ALA A 19 -12.20 7.48 -0.59
N CYS A 20 -11.53 6.81 0.33
CA CYS A 20 -11.28 5.35 0.26
C CYS A 20 -12.58 4.55 0.43
N ALA A 21 -13.50 5.03 1.25
CA ALA A 21 -14.74 4.38 1.60
C ALA A 21 -15.76 4.33 0.44
N LEU A 22 -15.82 5.35 -0.40
CA LEU A 22 -16.62 5.32 -1.63
C LEU A 22 -16.04 4.38 -2.71
N CYS A 23 -14.80 3.90 -2.52
CA CYS A 23 -14.10 3.06 -3.48
C CYS A 23 -14.21 1.56 -3.21
N PHE A 24 -14.76 1.13 -2.07
CA PHE A 24 -14.95 -0.27 -1.71
C PHE A 24 -16.38 -0.77 -1.93
N ALA A 25 -17.24 0.00 -2.60
CA ALA A 25 -18.53 -0.51 -3.04
C ALA A 25 -18.34 -1.51 -4.19
N PRO A 26 -19.05 -2.66 -4.21
CA PRO A 26 -18.92 -3.63 -5.30
C PRO A 26 -19.33 -2.97 -6.60
N ALA A 27 -18.40 -2.85 -7.54
CA ALA A 27 -18.69 -2.45 -8.90
C ALA A 27 -19.40 -3.61 -9.60
N GLY A 28 -20.68 -3.45 -9.89
CA GLY A 28 -21.40 -4.36 -10.80
C GLY A 28 -20.67 -4.39 -12.15
N ALA A 29 -20.35 -5.59 -12.61
CA ALA A 29 -19.62 -5.84 -13.83
C ALA A 29 -20.29 -5.20 -15.05
N GLN A 30 -19.60 -4.25 -15.68
CA GLN A 30 -19.84 -3.91 -17.10
C GLN A 30 -18.53 -4.08 -17.84
N ALA A 31 -18.47 -5.11 -18.67
CA ALA A 31 -17.38 -5.39 -19.58
C ALA A 31 -17.34 -4.33 -20.69
N ALA A 32 -16.23 -3.61 -20.80
CA ALA A 32 -15.89 -2.83 -21.98
C ALA A 32 -14.84 -3.56 -22.79
N ASN A 33 -15.27 -3.93 -23.99
CA ASN A 33 -14.52 -4.63 -25.03
C ASN A 33 -13.55 -3.66 -25.71
N THR A 34 -12.23 -3.89 -25.67
CA THR A 34 -11.27 -3.24 -26.57
C THR A 34 -10.30 -4.25 -27.17
N GLY A 35 -10.42 -4.37 -28.45
CA GLY A 35 -9.62 -4.80 -29.57
C GLY A 35 -8.29 -5.50 -29.39
N GLY A 36 -8.17 -6.59 -30.17
CA GLY A 36 -7.21 -7.64 -30.23
C GLY A 36 -5.74 -7.27 -30.50
N TYR A 37 -4.89 -8.20 -30.03
CA TYR A 37 -3.61 -8.52 -30.64
C TYR A 37 -3.46 -10.05 -30.64
N GLU A 38 -3.53 -10.65 -31.81
CA GLU A 38 -3.25 -12.08 -32.01
C GLU A 38 -1.73 -12.30 -32.04
N SER A 39 -1.24 -13.13 -31.11
CA SER A 39 -0.02 -13.93 -31.38
C SER A 39 -0.06 -15.23 -30.55
N GLY A 40 -0.12 -16.31 -31.28
CA GLY A 40 0.24 -17.69 -31.05
C GLY A 40 0.22 -18.31 -29.65
N LYS A 41 -0.81 -19.09 -29.37
CA LYS A 41 -0.87 -20.29 -28.50
C LYS A 41 0.00 -20.32 -27.23
N SER A 42 -0.46 -19.70 -26.15
CA SER A 42 -0.31 -20.11 -24.75
C SER A 42 -1.05 -19.21 -23.74
N ALA A 43 -1.96 -18.37 -24.17
CA ALA A 43 -2.67 -17.43 -23.27
C ALA A 43 -4.06 -17.96 -22.93
N VAL A 44 -4.15 -18.97 -22.06
CA VAL A 44 -5.46 -19.57 -21.79
C VAL A 44 -6.20 -18.93 -20.63
N TYR A 45 -5.58 -18.05 -19.79
CA TYR A 45 -6.23 -17.53 -18.58
C TYR A 45 -5.76 -16.12 -18.12
N GLU A 46 -5.20 -15.29 -19.00
CA GLU A 46 -4.91 -13.90 -18.64
C GLU A 46 -6.02 -12.97 -19.11
N GLU A 47 -6.96 -12.68 -18.25
CA GLU A 47 -7.96 -11.64 -18.48
C GLU A 47 -7.44 -10.30 -17.94
N ALA A 48 -7.78 -9.18 -18.63
CA ALA A 48 -7.50 -7.86 -18.11
C ALA A 48 -8.32 -7.64 -16.82
N SER A 49 -7.64 -7.43 -15.71
CA SER A 49 -8.30 -7.15 -14.43
C SER A 49 -8.86 -5.73 -14.40
N VAL A 50 -10.04 -5.58 -13.78
CA VAL A 50 -10.58 -4.25 -13.46
C VAL A 50 -9.69 -3.58 -12.41
N SER A 51 -9.30 -2.34 -12.67
CA SER A 51 -8.45 -1.58 -11.74
C SER A 51 -9.24 -1.05 -10.55
N HIS A 52 -8.71 -1.26 -9.35
CA HIS A 52 -9.20 -0.71 -8.09
C HIS A 52 -8.08 0.09 -7.38
N PRO A 53 -7.73 1.30 -7.86
CA PRO A 53 -6.57 2.04 -7.39
C PRO A 53 -6.49 2.22 -5.87
N PRO A 54 -7.58 2.43 -5.11
CA PRO A 54 -7.51 2.50 -3.65
C PRO A 54 -7.10 1.19 -2.98
N LEU A 55 -7.64 0.04 -3.43
CA LEU A 55 -7.27 -1.27 -2.92
C LEU A 55 -5.83 -1.62 -3.30
N GLU A 56 -5.45 -1.36 -4.55
CA GLU A 56 -4.09 -1.58 -5.06
C GLU A 56 -3.06 -0.76 -4.27
N TYR A 57 -3.35 0.52 -4.02
CA TYR A 57 -2.49 1.39 -3.21
C TYR A 57 -2.38 0.89 -1.77
N PHE A 58 -3.49 0.53 -1.15
CA PHE A 58 -3.51 0.00 0.21
C PHE A 58 -2.72 -1.31 0.33
N CYS A 59 -2.93 -2.26 -0.61
CA CYS A 59 -2.16 -3.50 -0.69
C CYS A 59 -0.67 -3.24 -0.92
N SER A 60 -0.32 -2.21 -1.70
CA SER A 60 1.08 -1.85 -1.91
C SER A 60 1.73 -1.31 -0.64
N LEU A 61 1.04 -0.49 0.15
CA LEU A 61 1.53 0.03 1.43
C LEU A 61 1.78 -1.09 2.42
N ILE A 62 0.85 -2.04 2.57
CA ILE A 62 1.05 -3.14 3.52
C ILE A 62 2.13 -4.12 3.05
N SER A 63 2.22 -4.40 1.74
CA SER A 63 3.31 -5.19 1.19
C SER A 63 4.66 -4.50 1.43
N LEU A 64 4.73 -3.17 1.29
CA LEU A 64 5.92 -2.39 1.62
C LEU A 64 6.22 -2.39 3.13
N ALA A 65 5.19 -2.27 3.99
CA ALA A 65 5.32 -2.31 5.45
C ALA A 65 5.88 -3.65 5.97
N SER A 66 5.68 -4.73 5.21
CA SER A 66 6.16 -6.07 5.56
C SER A 66 7.69 -6.17 5.52
N TYR A 67 8.37 -5.32 4.75
CA TYR A 67 9.82 -5.20 4.77
C TYR A 67 10.25 -4.40 6.01
N SER A 68 11.28 -4.90 6.72
CA SER A 68 11.71 -4.35 8.03
C SER A 68 12.65 -3.16 7.95
N ASP A 69 12.95 -2.68 6.75
CA ASP A 69 13.90 -1.61 6.49
C ASP A 69 13.28 -0.19 6.63
N ARG A 70 14.08 0.81 6.27
CA ARG A 70 13.67 2.22 6.27
C ARG A 70 12.48 2.49 5.34
N VAL A 71 12.38 1.77 4.25
CA VAL A 71 11.31 1.93 3.26
C VAL A 71 9.96 1.52 3.85
N GLY A 72 9.92 0.42 4.59
CA GLY A 72 8.72 -0.05 5.26
C GLY A 72 8.20 0.92 6.34
N LEU A 73 9.05 1.81 6.89
CA LEU A 73 8.63 2.79 7.89
C LEU A 73 7.53 3.71 7.35
N VAL A 74 7.68 4.24 6.13
CA VAL A 74 6.68 5.13 5.50
C VAL A 74 5.31 4.46 5.47
N ALA A 75 5.28 3.20 5.05
CA ALA A 75 4.04 2.44 4.95
C ALA A 75 3.44 2.14 6.32
N ARG A 76 4.25 1.71 7.30
CA ARG A 76 3.76 1.43 8.66
C ARG A 76 3.13 2.65 9.33
N GLU A 77 3.78 3.81 9.22
CA GLU A 77 3.25 5.04 9.78
C GLU A 77 1.97 5.51 9.05
N SER A 78 1.93 5.38 7.73
CA SER A 78 0.73 5.70 6.94
C SER A 78 -0.46 4.80 7.27
N LEU A 79 -0.21 3.51 7.52
CA LEU A 79 -1.23 2.54 7.90
C LEU A 79 -1.74 2.78 9.34
N ALA A 80 -0.85 3.09 10.27
CA ALA A 80 -1.23 3.42 11.65
C ALA A 80 -2.18 4.63 11.71
N ASP A 81 -1.95 5.65 10.89
CA ASP A 81 -2.82 6.83 10.82
C ASP A 81 -4.18 6.55 10.17
N SER A 82 -4.31 5.47 9.40
CA SER A 82 -5.57 5.11 8.73
C SER A 82 -6.50 4.21 9.54
N GLY A 83 -6.16 3.95 10.82
CA GLY A 83 -7.00 3.19 11.74
C GLY A 83 -6.88 1.66 11.58
N TRP A 84 -5.86 1.19 10.86
CA TRP A 84 -5.56 -0.22 10.76
C TRP A 84 -4.59 -0.65 11.85
N ALA A 85 -4.97 -1.65 12.63
CA ALA A 85 -4.09 -2.28 13.62
C ALA A 85 -3.21 -3.33 12.94
N LEU A 86 -1.91 -3.06 12.84
CA LEU A 86 -0.94 -3.96 12.26
C LEU A 86 -0.43 -4.95 13.31
N GLN A 87 -0.64 -6.24 13.08
CA GLN A 87 -0.14 -7.33 13.92
C GLN A 87 0.89 -8.15 13.14
N PRO A 88 2.19 -8.03 13.47
CA PRO A 88 3.22 -8.83 12.84
C PRO A 88 3.24 -10.24 13.42
N TYR A 89 3.38 -11.22 12.54
CA TYR A 89 3.59 -12.63 12.92
C TYR A 89 4.84 -13.17 12.24
N ARG A 90 5.58 -13.96 12.98
CA ARG A 90 6.71 -14.71 12.48
C ARG A 90 6.62 -16.13 13.01
N GLU A 91 6.72 -17.07 12.10
CA GLU A 91 6.78 -18.49 12.41
C GLU A 91 8.07 -19.07 11.81
N ASP A 92 8.93 -19.60 12.65
CA ASP A 92 10.20 -20.17 12.24
C ASP A 92 10.13 -21.71 12.39
N THR A 93 10.40 -22.40 11.30
CA THR A 93 10.61 -23.84 11.28
C THR A 93 12.04 -24.15 10.83
N GLU A 94 12.49 -25.40 10.93
CA GLU A 94 13.80 -25.83 10.44
C GLU A 94 14.01 -25.54 8.94
N LYS A 95 12.92 -25.44 8.17
CA LYS A 95 12.97 -25.28 6.71
C LYS A 95 12.60 -23.89 6.22
N VAL A 96 11.74 -23.18 6.95
CA VAL A 96 11.14 -21.92 6.49
C VAL A 96 10.93 -20.98 7.67
N ALA A 97 11.32 -19.72 7.49
CA ALA A 97 10.96 -18.61 8.35
C ALA A 97 9.82 -17.83 7.66
N ALA A 98 8.57 -18.09 8.04
CA ALA A 98 7.41 -17.40 7.49
C ALA A 98 7.13 -16.12 8.27
N LYS A 99 7.03 -15.02 7.55
CA LYS A 99 6.68 -13.70 8.11
C LYS A 99 5.46 -13.15 7.39
N TYR A 100 4.45 -12.76 8.14
CA TYR A 100 3.24 -12.16 7.61
C TYR A 100 2.67 -11.13 8.58
N TYR A 101 1.77 -10.30 8.07
CA TYR A 101 1.03 -9.32 8.85
C TYR A 101 -0.44 -9.59 8.72
N PHE A 102 -1.15 -9.52 9.84
CA PHE A 102 -2.59 -9.55 9.90
C PHE A 102 -3.11 -8.19 10.36
N MET A 103 -4.12 -7.68 9.72
CA MET A 103 -4.70 -6.38 10.05
C MET A 103 -6.20 -6.48 10.09
N LYS A 104 -6.78 -5.71 11.00
CA LYS A 104 -8.22 -5.54 11.13
C LYS A 104 -8.58 -4.07 11.02
N ASN A 105 -9.62 -3.78 10.25
CA ASN A 105 -10.25 -2.46 10.21
C ASN A 105 -11.45 -2.47 11.16
N GLU A 106 -11.40 -1.66 12.22
CA GLU A 106 -12.47 -1.58 13.21
C GLU A 106 -13.71 -0.84 12.69
N ASN A 107 -13.58 -0.04 11.63
CA ASN A 107 -14.65 0.77 11.06
C ASN A 107 -14.78 0.57 9.54
N PRO A 108 -14.96 -0.67 9.03
CA PRO A 108 -15.12 -0.90 7.62
C PRO A 108 -16.45 -0.36 7.12
N LEU A 109 -16.51 0.02 5.86
CA LEU A 109 -17.77 0.22 5.19
C LEU A 109 -18.48 -1.12 5.00
N ARG A 110 -19.81 -1.09 4.89
CA ARG A 110 -20.60 -2.28 4.60
C ARG A 110 -20.13 -2.90 3.27
N GLY A 111 -19.80 -4.19 3.30
CA GLY A 111 -19.26 -4.91 2.15
C GLY A 111 -17.81 -4.56 1.78
N GLY A 112 -17.12 -3.75 2.60
CA GLY A 112 -15.71 -3.39 2.38
C GLY A 112 -14.74 -4.38 3.02
N VAL A 113 -13.44 -4.22 2.68
CA VAL A 113 -12.36 -5.01 3.27
C VAL A 113 -12.26 -4.73 4.77
N ARG A 114 -12.51 -5.77 5.57
CA ARG A 114 -12.42 -5.71 7.04
C ARG A 114 -11.12 -6.29 7.56
N TYR A 115 -10.61 -7.31 6.87
CA TYR A 115 -9.39 -8.00 7.27
C TYR A 115 -8.39 -7.99 6.12
N LEU A 116 -7.12 -7.94 6.46
CA LEU A 116 -6.06 -8.01 5.48
C LEU A 116 -4.90 -8.86 5.99
N VAL A 117 -4.40 -9.75 5.12
CA VAL A 117 -3.18 -10.53 5.34
C VAL A 117 -2.16 -10.13 4.29
N SER A 118 -0.97 -9.75 4.73
CA SER A 118 0.16 -9.51 3.84
C SER A 118 1.29 -10.47 4.17
N VAL A 119 1.75 -11.21 3.16
CA VAL A 119 2.88 -12.11 3.30
C VAL A 119 4.14 -11.41 2.84
N THR A 120 5.19 -11.48 3.66
CA THR A 120 6.48 -10.88 3.34
C THR A 120 7.19 -11.70 2.28
N GLY A 121 7.68 -11.01 1.24
CA GLY A 121 8.59 -11.60 0.25
C GLY A 121 10.01 -11.74 0.80
N THR A 122 10.86 -12.43 0.03
CA THR A 122 12.28 -12.55 0.32
C THR A 122 12.99 -11.24 -0.01
N SER A 123 13.85 -10.76 0.88
CA SER A 123 14.59 -9.52 0.68
C SER A 123 15.84 -9.69 -0.21
N ASP A 124 16.31 -10.91 -0.46
CA ASP A 124 17.49 -11.21 -1.27
C ASP A 124 17.11 -11.98 -2.55
N LEU A 125 17.49 -11.43 -3.70
CA LEU A 125 17.30 -12.07 -5.02
C LEU A 125 18.06 -13.41 -5.15
N LYS A 126 19.10 -13.66 -4.36
CA LYS A 126 19.82 -14.94 -4.35
C LYS A 126 18.99 -16.03 -3.70
N ASP A 127 18.30 -15.68 -2.62
CA ASP A 127 17.40 -16.60 -1.90
C ASP A 127 16.21 -16.98 -2.79
N ILE A 128 15.68 -16.03 -3.57
CA ILE A 128 14.62 -16.31 -4.55
C ILE A 128 15.06 -17.39 -5.56
N LYS A 129 16.29 -17.34 -6.07
CA LYS A 129 16.80 -18.36 -7.00
C LYS A 129 16.92 -19.75 -6.37
N ALA A 130 17.32 -19.81 -5.12
CA ALA A 130 17.38 -21.07 -4.38
C ALA A 130 15.97 -21.62 -4.13
N ASP A 131 15.04 -20.76 -3.74
CA ASP A 131 13.64 -21.10 -3.55
C ASP A 131 12.96 -21.59 -4.83
N LEU A 132 13.30 -20.98 -5.99
CA LEU A 132 12.74 -21.36 -7.30
C LEU A 132 13.24 -22.72 -7.84
N SER A 133 14.25 -23.34 -7.23
CA SER A 133 14.80 -24.64 -7.66
C SER A 133 14.01 -25.84 -7.15
N MET A 134 13.06 -25.66 -6.25
CA MET A 134 12.26 -26.77 -5.68
C MET A 134 11.21 -27.27 -6.66
N GLY A 135 11.10 -28.60 -6.76
CA GLY A 135 10.10 -29.26 -7.62
C GLY A 135 8.65 -29.02 -7.19
N LYS A 136 7.72 -29.46 -8.03
CA LYS A 136 6.29 -29.43 -7.72
C LYS A 136 5.93 -30.48 -6.68
N ILE A 137 4.93 -30.16 -5.87
CA ILE A 137 4.30 -31.06 -4.91
C ILE A 137 2.77 -30.99 -5.03
N PRO A 138 2.02 -32.06 -4.64
CA PRO A 138 0.57 -32.04 -4.67
C PRO A 138 -0.03 -30.95 -3.79
N PHE A 139 -1.08 -30.28 -4.28
CA PHE A 139 -1.85 -29.30 -3.56
C PHE A 139 -3.29 -29.82 -3.37
N ALA A 140 -3.48 -30.65 -2.34
CA ALA A 140 -4.77 -31.26 -2.01
C ALA A 140 -4.97 -31.31 -0.49
N GLY A 141 -6.17 -31.71 -0.04
CA GLY A 141 -6.54 -31.77 1.37
C GLY A 141 -7.27 -30.53 1.87
N LYS A 142 -8.08 -30.70 2.92
CA LYS A 142 -8.89 -29.66 3.58
C LYS A 142 -8.47 -29.37 5.01
N THR A 143 -7.71 -30.27 5.61
CA THR A 143 -7.18 -30.15 6.97
C THR A 143 -5.65 -30.11 6.94
N PRO A 144 -4.98 -29.64 8.02
CA PRO A 144 -3.53 -29.66 8.13
C PRO A 144 -2.95 -31.06 7.89
N ASP A 145 -3.53 -32.09 8.50
CA ASP A 145 -3.04 -33.48 8.42
C ASP A 145 -3.22 -34.07 7.01
N GLU A 146 -4.37 -33.82 6.37
CA GLU A 146 -4.61 -34.23 4.98
C GLU A 146 -3.61 -33.59 4.04
N PHE A 147 -3.37 -32.29 4.20
CA PHE A 147 -2.43 -31.52 3.39
C PHE A 147 -1.00 -32.04 3.55
N GLU A 148 -0.56 -32.27 4.79
CA GLU A 148 0.76 -32.80 5.06
C GLU A 148 0.94 -34.21 4.46
N LYS A 149 -0.08 -35.06 4.55
CA LYS A 149 -0.10 -36.39 3.94
C LYS A 149 0.04 -36.31 2.42
N GLU A 150 -0.74 -35.43 1.78
CA GLU A 150 -0.70 -35.26 0.33
C GLU A 150 0.66 -34.69 -0.15
N MET A 151 1.24 -33.75 0.57
CA MET A 151 2.59 -33.24 0.26
C MET A 151 3.67 -34.31 0.30
N LYS A 152 3.52 -35.31 1.17
CA LYS A 152 4.47 -36.44 1.31
C LYS A 152 4.23 -37.57 0.32
N ARG A 153 3.16 -37.47 -0.47
CA ARG A 153 2.80 -38.50 -1.46
C ARG A 153 3.84 -38.56 -2.59
N GLY A 154 4.54 -39.68 -2.71
CA GLY A 154 5.66 -39.84 -3.64
C GLY A 154 5.28 -39.92 -5.13
N LYS A 155 4.01 -40.24 -5.48
CA LYS A 155 3.52 -40.27 -6.86
C LYS A 155 2.77 -38.99 -7.19
N MET A 156 3.23 -38.27 -8.20
CA MET A 156 2.57 -37.06 -8.73
C MET A 156 2.00 -37.35 -10.11
N ASN A 157 0.79 -36.83 -10.35
CA ASN A 157 0.15 -36.86 -11.67
C ASN A 157 0.01 -35.42 -12.16
N SER A 158 0.47 -35.13 -13.36
CA SER A 158 0.37 -33.79 -13.96
C SER A 158 -1.06 -33.29 -14.20
N SER A 159 -2.05 -34.20 -14.18
CA SER A 159 -3.48 -33.88 -14.28
C SER A 159 -4.12 -33.46 -12.95
N GLU A 160 -3.39 -33.50 -11.84
CA GLU A 160 -3.86 -33.01 -10.54
C GLU A 160 -3.18 -31.68 -10.17
N PRO A 161 -3.80 -30.88 -9.27
CA PRO A 161 -3.20 -29.64 -8.81
C PRO A 161 -1.83 -29.86 -8.16
N LEU A 162 -0.81 -29.34 -8.80
CA LEU A 162 0.58 -29.33 -8.32
C LEU A 162 1.05 -27.90 -8.17
N THR A 163 1.77 -27.62 -7.08
CA THR A 163 2.31 -26.31 -6.77
C THR A 163 3.79 -26.36 -6.46
N HIS A 164 4.45 -25.21 -6.54
CA HIS A 164 5.87 -25.09 -6.25
C HIS A 164 6.16 -25.44 -4.79
N GLY A 165 7.07 -26.38 -4.57
CA GLY A 165 7.34 -26.95 -3.23
C GLY A 165 7.74 -25.89 -2.19
N GLY A 166 8.64 -24.98 -2.54
CA GLY A 166 9.08 -23.91 -1.64
C GLY A 166 7.95 -22.99 -1.21
N PHE A 167 7.14 -22.50 -2.18
CA PHE A 167 5.99 -21.64 -1.87
C PHE A 167 4.95 -22.38 -1.02
N THR A 168 4.73 -23.66 -1.29
CA THR A 168 3.79 -24.48 -0.55
C THR A 168 4.25 -24.73 0.88
N HIS A 169 5.53 -25.01 1.09
CA HIS A 169 6.10 -25.15 2.44
C HIS A 169 6.00 -23.84 3.24
N TYR A 170 6.29 -22.70 2.60
CA TYR A 170 6.12 -21.41 3.24
C TYR A 170 4.65 -21.16 3.62
N THR A 171 3.73 -21.41 2.68
CA THR A 171 2.29 -21.30 2.93
C THR A 171 1.87 -22.17 4.10
N GLN A 172 2.30 -23.42 4.14
CA GLN A 172 1.97 -24.35 5.23
C GLN A 172 2.44 -23.79 6.58
N THR A 173 3.68 -23.31 6.65
CA THR A 173 4.23 -22.75 7.88
C THR A 173 3.41 -21.55 8.38
N ALA A 174 3.07 -20.60 7.50
CA ALA A 174 2.29 -19.42 7.86
C ALA A 174 0.83 -19.76 8.18
N PHE A 175 0.18 -20.58 7.34
CA PHE A 175 -1.25 -20.88 7.40
C PHE A 175 -1.62 -21.77 8.59
N PHE A 176 -0.75 -22.70 8.95
CA PHE A 176 -0.93 -23.62 10.07
C PHE A 176 -0.17 -23.22 11.34
N SER A 177 0.34 -21.98 11.39
CA SER A 177 0.88 -21.44 12.64
C SER A 177 -0.21 -21.42 13.72
N HIS A 178 0.13 -21.88 14.92
CA HIS A 178 -0.81 -21.92 16.04
C HIS A 178 -0.97 -20.55 16.66
N ARG A 179 -2.23 -20.23 16.98
CA ARG A 179 -2.64 -19.00 17.66
C ARG A 179 -2.83 -19.28 19.16
N GLU A 180 -2.87 -18.21 19.97
CA GLU A 180 -3.11 -18.31 21.40
C GLU A 180 -4.42 -19.03 21.78
N ASN A 181 -5.40 -19.03 20.90
CA ASN A 181 -6.70 -19.72 21.05
C ASN A 181 -6.64 -21.22 20.72
N GLY A 182 -5.47 -21.77 20.39
CA GLY A 182 -5.26 -23.17 20.05
C GLY A 182 -5.65 -23.57 18.63
N LYS A 183 -6.18 -22.64 17.82
CA LYS A 183 -6.47 -22.85 16.40
C LYS A 183 -5.26 -22.50 15.54
N THR A 184 -5.22 -23.05 14.33
CA THR A 184 -4.29 -22.56 13.31
C THR A 184 -4.77 -21.20 12.77
N PHE A 185 -3.86 -20.41 12.18
CA PHE A 185 -4.21 -19.11 11.62
C PHE A 185 -5.26 -19.25 10.50
N GLY A 186 -5.13 -20.28 9.65
CA GLY A 186 -6.13 -20.54 8.61
C GLY A 186 -7.52 -20.86 9.15
N GLU A 187 -7.61 -21.64 10.24
CA GLU A 187 -8.88 -21.93 10.93
C GLU A 187 -9.47 -20.67 11.58
N GLU A 188 -8.64 -19.84 12.19
CA GLU A 188 -9.08 -18.56 12.75
C GLU A 188 -9.68 -17.65 11.66
N LEU A 189 -9.02 -17.50 10.52
CA LEU A 189 -9.53 -16.70 9.40
C LEU A 189 -10.85 -17.25 8.84
N LYS A 190 -10.95 -18.57 8.68
CA LYS A 190 -12.20 -19.23 8.25
C LYS A 190 -13.34 -18.91 9.23
N ASP A 191 -13.10 -19.04 10.53
CA ASP A 191 -14.12 -18.79 11.54
C ASP A 191 -14.53 -17.30 11.60
N ILE A 192 -13.58 -16.39 11.46
CA ILE A 192 -13.85 -14.96 11.37
C ILE A 192 -14.80 -14.66 10.21
N LEU A 193 -14.53 -15.19 9.03
CA LEU A 193 -15.35 -14.97 7.83
C LEU A 193 -16.70 -15.69 7.92
N ALA A 194 -16.77 -16.86 8.53
CA ALA A 194 -18.05 -17.57 8.75
C ALA A 194 -18.97 -16.82 9.73
N ASN A 195 -18.39 -16.11 10.72
CA ASN A 195 -19.16 -15.34 11.71
C ASN A 195 -19.54 -13.93 11.20
N ASP A 196 -18.95 -13.46 10.10
CA ASP A 196 -19.25 -12.17 9.49
C ASP A 196 -19.35 -12.34 7.95
N PRO A 197 -20.51 -12.79 7.45
CA PRO A 197 -20.70 -13.05 6.00
C PRO A 197 -20.54 -11.81 5.12
N ASP A 198 -20.70 -10.61 5.67
CA ASP A 198 -20.52 -9.33 4.96
C ASP A 198 -19.05 -8.87 4.94
N ALA A 199 -18.18 -9.50 5.73
CA ALA A 199 -16.77 -9.12 5.77
C ALA A 199 -15.99 -9.70 4.60
N LYS A 200 -15.04 -8.89 4.11
CA LYS A 200 -14.05 -9.30 3.12
C LYS A 200 -12.65 -9.38 3.72
N LEU A 201 -11.92 -10.39 3.31
CA LEU A 201 -10.50 -10.57 3.57
C LEU A 201 -9.71 -10.27 2.29
N CYS A 202 -8.84 -9.28 2.35
CA CYS A 202 -7.85 -9.07 1.31
C CYS A 202 -6.55 -9.80 1.66
N ILE A 203 -5.97 -10.51 0.68
CA ILE A 203 -4.69 -11.20 0.83
C ILE A 203 -3.72 -10.61 -0.19
N THR A 204 -2.55 -10.18 0.27
CA THR A 204 -1.59 -9.51 -0.59
C THR A 204 -0.15 -9.93 -0.30
N GLY A 205 0.73 -9.66 -1.23
CA GLY A 205 2.16 -9.85 -1.07
C GLY A 205 2.93 -9.49 -2.34
N HIS A 206 4.22 -9.32 -2.17
CA HIS A 206 5.17 -9.00 -3.23
C HIS A 206 6.14 -10.16 -3.45
N SER A 207 6.51 -10.44 -4.71
CA SER A 207 7.49 -11.47 -5.02
C SER A 207 7.05 -12.86 -4.53
N LEU A 208 7.90 -13.57 -3.80
CA LEU A 208 7.57 -14.82 -3.09
C LEU A 208 6.33 -14.65 -2.21
N GLY A 209 6.20 -13.52 -1.48
CA GLY A 209 5.03 -13.25 -0.65
C GLY A 209 3.73 -13.19 -1.46
N GLY A 210 3.78 -12.71 -2.71
CA GLY A 210 2.64 -12.74 -3.64
C GLY A 210 2.29 -14.16 -4.08
N ALA A 211 3.28 -15.01 -4.36
CA ALA A 211 3.05 -16.44 -4.65
C ALA A 211 2.39 -17.15 -3.46
N VAL A 212 2.88 -16.91 -2.25
CA VAL A 212 2.31 -17.48 -1.01
C VAL A 212 0.89 -16.93 -0.77
N ALA A 213 0.62 -15.66 -1.06
CA ALA A 213 -0.72 -15.07 -0.94
C ALA A 213 -1.75 -15.82 -1.81
N VAL A 214 -1.38 -16.19 -3.04
CA VAL A 214 -2.23 -17.01 -3.92
C VAL A 214 -2.51 -18.39 -3.31
N LEU A 215 -1.49 -19.07 -2.79
CA LEU A 215 -1.65 -20.37 -2.16
C LEU A 215 -2.43 -20.28 -0.84
N PHE A 216 -2.29 -19.20 -0.12
CA PHE A 216 -3.06 -18.91 1.10
C PHE A 216 -4.55 -18.81 0.80
N ALA A 217 -4.91 -18.04 -0.24
CA ALA A 217 -6.28 -17.93 -0.72
C ALA A 217 -6.82 -19.29 -1.18
N ALA A 218 -6.03 -20.05 -1.95
CA ALA A 218 -6.42 -21.39 -2.39
C ALA A 218 -6.71 -22.33 -1.21
N ARG A 219 -5.98 -22.20 -0.09
CA ARG A 219 -6.26 -22.96 1.13
C ARG A 219 -7.60 -22.58 1.76
N LEU A 220 -7.88 -21.31 1.88
CA LEU A 220 -9.17 -20.84 2.42
C LEU A 220 -10.34 -21.32 1.54
N MET A 221 -10.21 -21.25 0.21
CA MET A 221 -11.20 -21.77 -0.73
C MET A 221 -11.38 -23.29 -0.55
N ALA A 222 -10.31 -24.07 -0.45
CA ALA A 222 -10.36 -25.52 -0.18
C ALA A 222 -11.05 -25.85 1.15
N MET A 223 -10.95 -24.97 2.15
CA MET A 223 -11.65 -25.09 3.44
C MET A 223 -13.10 -24.59 3.38
N GLY A 224 -13.59 -24.11 2.24
CA GLY A 224 -14.97 -23.70 2.00
C GLY A 224 -15.27 -22.22 2.24
N VAL A 225 -14.26 -21.36 2.30
CA VAL A 225 -14.47 -19.90 2.31
C VAL A 225 -14.96 -19.46 0.93
N SER A 226 -16.02 -18.62 0.90
CA SER A 226 -16.59 -18.10 -0.36
C SER A 226 -15.61 -17.14 -1.04
N THR A 227 -15.55 -17.21 -2.37
CA THR A 227 -14.79 -16.26 -3.20
C THR A 227 -15.31 -14.83 -3.06
N ASP A 228 -16.60 -14.63 -2.77
CA ASP A 228 -17.18 -13.31 -2.52
C ASP A 228 -16.62 -12.60 -1.29
N GLN A 229 -16.04 -13.36 -0.36
CA GLN A 229 -15.38 -12.84 0.84
C GLN A 229 -13.88 -12.63 0.67
N LEU A 230 -13.31 -12.89 -0.50
CA LEU A 230 -11.89 -12.80 -0.77
C LEU A 230 -11.60 -11.70 -1.81
N ASP A 231 -10.48 -11.03 -1.65
CA ASP A 231 -9.81 -10.20 -2.66
C ASP A 231 -8.32 -10.51 -2.60
N ILE A 232 -7.70 -10.87 -3.71
CA ILE A 232 -6.28 -11.19 -3.76
C ILE A 232 -5.57 -10.23 -4.71
N VAL A 233 -4.58 -9.50 -4.19
CA VAL A 233 -3.78 -8.54 -4.97
C VAL A 233 -2.30 -8.86 -4.80
N THR A 234 -1.60 -9.16 -5.88
CA THR A 234 -0.17 -9.52 -5.83
C THR A 234 0.69 -8.61 -6.70
N PHE A 235 1.92 -8.37 -6.27
CA PHE A 235 2.88 -7.52 -6.94
C PHE A 235 4.11 -8.33 -7.37
N GLY A 236 4.37 -8.42 -8.67
CA GLY A 236 5.54 -9.13 -9.21
C GLY A 236 5.62 -10.60 -8.82
N ALA A 237 4.49 -11.26 -8.53
CA ALA A 237 4.46 -12.64 -8.08
C ALA A 237 4.73 -13.61 -9.24
N PRO A 238 5.56 -14.66 -9.03
CA PRO A 238 5.75 -15.72 -10.01
C PRO A 238 4.53 -16.67 -10.07
N ALA A 239 4.45 -17.50 -11.11
CA ALA A 239 3.47 -18.56 -11.22
C ALA A 239 3.66 -19.60 -10.09
N VAL A 240 2.54 -20.08 -9.51
CA VAL A 240 2.57 -20.92 -8.31
C VAL A 240 2.34 -22.40 -8.57
N GLY A 241 1.70 -22.77 -9.68
CA GLY A 241 1.28 -24.14 -9.94
C GLY A 241 1.15 -24.49 -11.42
N ASN A 242 0.77 -25.74 -11.67
CA ASN A 242 0.51 -26.27 -13.00
C ASN A 242 -0.87 -25.86 -13.53
N ARG A 243 -1.20 -26.29 -14.75
CA ARG A 243 -2.49 -26.04 -15.39
C ARG A 243 -3.67 -26.55 -14.55
N ALA A 244 -3.57 -27.75 -13.97
CA ALA A 244 -4.64 -28.31 -13.14
C ALA A 244 -4.89 -27.47 -11.87
N PHE A 245 -3.85 -26.87 -11.29
CA PHE A 245 -4.02 -25.92 -10.20
C PHE A 245 -4.73 -24.63 -10.67
N ALA A 246 -4.30 -24.06 -11.79
CA ALA A 246 -4.90 -22.86 -12.36
C ALA A 246 -6.40 -23.07 -12.70
N GLU A 247 -6.76 -24.24 -13.23
CA GLU A 247 -8.15 -24.62 -13.52
C GLU A 247 -8.99 -24.82 -12.25
N ALA A 248 -8.43 -25.49 -11.23
CA ALA A 248 -9.12 -25.75 -9.98
C ALA A 248 -9.45 -24.48 -9.16
N TYR A 249 -8.69 -23.40 -9.38
CA TYR A 249 -8.83 -22.11 -8.67
C TYR A 249 -9.10 -20.95 -9.62
N SER A 250 -9.68 -21.21 -10.80
CA SER A 250 -9.94 -20.21 -11.84
C SER A 250 -10.95 -19.13 -11.42
N ASP A 251 -11.82 -19.43 -10.45
CA ASP A 251 -12.79 -18.50 -9.86
C ASP A 251 -12.24 -17.64 -8.71
N MET A 252 -10.93 -17.80 -8.38
CA MET A 252 -10.26 -16.97 -7.38
C MET A 252 -10.28 -15.49 -7.81
N PRO A 253 -10.74 -14.56 -6.97
CA PRO A 253 -10.72 -13.11 -7.28
C PRO A 253 -9.29 -12.54 -7.19
N LEU A 254 -8.45 -12.97 -8.12
CA LEU A 254 -7.01 -12.68 -8.15
C LEU A 254 -6.69 -11.58 -9.14
N THR A 255 -6.15 -10.47 -8.63
CA THR A 255 -5.53 -9.39 -9.41
C THR A 255 -4.01 -9.47 -9.29
N ARG A 256 -3.35 -9.76 -10.40
CA ARG A 256 -1.89 -9.78 -10.48
C ARG A 256 -1.38 -8.47 -11.07
N ILE A 257 -0.49 -7.80 -10.36
CA ILE A 257 0.16 -6.58 -10.83
C ILE A 257 1.58 -6.93 -11.25
N ALA A 258 1.85 -6.78 -12.54
CA ALA A 258 3.15 -7.05 -13.15
C ALA A 258 3.73 -5.76 -13.72
N MET A 259 4.94 -5.38 -13.28
CA MET A 259 5.60 -4.19 -13.80
C MET A 259 6.43 -4.53 -15.04
N THR A 260 6.35 -3.69 -16.06
CA THR A 260 7.15 -3.85 -17.30
C THR A 260 8.63 -3.97 -16.97
N GLY A 261 9.24 -5.06 -17.41
CA GLY A 261 10.66 -5.38 -17.20
C GLY A 261 10.98 -6.00 -15.84
N ASP A 262 9.99 -6.33 -15.00
CA ASP A 262 10.18 -7.17 -13.81
C ASP A 262 10.43 -8.62 -14.27
N PRO A 263 11.59 -9.22 -13.95
CA PRO A 263 11.92 -10.57 -14.43
C PRO A 263 11.24 -11.65 -13.57
N ILE A 264 10.80 -11.36 -12.36
CA ILE A 264 10.41 -12.38 -11.39
C ILE A 264 9.02 -12.96 -11.69
N HIS A 265 8.08 -12.15 -12.20
CA HIS A 265 6.75 -12.65 -12.51
C HIS A 265 6.77 -13.80 -13.55
N ALA A 266 7.77 -13.88 -14.39
CA ALA A 266 7.97 -14.95 -15.37
C ALA A 266 9.07 -15.96 -14.98
N ALA A 267 9.74 -15.78 -13.84
CA ALA A 267 10.96 -16.52 -13.48
C ALA A 267 10.73 -18.03 -13.36
N VAL A 268 9.65 -18.46 -12.73
CA VAL A 268 9.35 -19.90 -12.56
C VAL A 268 9.02 -20.55 -13.91
N GLN A 269 8.27 -19.85 -14.77
CA GLN A 269 7.93 -20.33 -16.11
C GLN A 269 9.15 -20.40 -17.04
N ALA A 270 10.16 -19.57 -16.82
CA ALA A 270 11.42 -19.64 -17.55
C ALA A 270 12.24 -20.88 -17.18
N ILE A 271 12.08 -21.40 -15.96
CA ILE A 271 12.74 -22.63 -15.48
C ILE A 271 11.93 -23.87 -15.88
N ASP A 272 10.60 -23.84 -15.72
CA ASP A 272 9.71 -24.93 -16.00
C ASP A 272 8.40 -24.39 -16.63
N THR A 273 8.26 -24.62 -17.94
CA THR A 273 7.13 -24.15 -18.75
C THR A 273 5.77 -24.76 -18.39
N SER A 274 5.75 -25.77 -17.52
CA SER A 274 4.50 -26.39 -17.04
C SER A 274 3.81 -25.59 -15.93
N TYR A 275 4.47 -24.54 -15.38
CA TYR A 275 3.80 -23.57 -14.51
C TYR A 275 2.91 -22.62 -15.33
N VAL A 276 1.74 -22.32 -14.82
CA VAL A 276 0.75 -21.50 -15.50
C VAL A 276 0.33 -20.33 -14.62
N GLN A 277 0.34 -19.13 -15.19
CA GLN A 277 -0.29 -17.96 -14.57
C GLN A 277 -1.80 -18.02 -14.80
N PHE A 278 -2.58 -17.51 -13.86
CA PHE A 278 -4.03 -17.39 -13.95
C PHE A 278 -4.54 -16.15 -13.20
N GLY A 279 -5.83 -15.88 -13.28
CA GLY A 279 -6.45 -14.68 -12.71
C GLY A 279 -6.21 -13.43 -13.55
N GLY A 280 -6.82 -12.32 -13.15
CA GLY A 280 -6.70 -11.05 -13.85
C GLY A 280 -5.30 -10.43 -13.73
N VAL A 281 -4.80 -9.84 -14.82
CA VAL A 281 -3.49 -9.18 -14.84
C VAL A 281 -3.60 -7.69 -15.16
N GLN A 282 -2.81 -6.88 -14.46
CA GLN A 282 -2.56 -5.49 -14.80
C GLN A 282 -1.06 -5.30 -15.09
N HIS A 283 -0.75 -4.77 -16.26
CA HIS A 283 0.62 -4.39 -16.61
C HIS A 283 0.84 -2.92 -16.31
N TRP A 284 1.74 -2.65 -15.36
CA TRP A 284 2.10 -1.29 -14.99
C TRP A 284 3.41 -0.87 -15.64
N SER A 285 3.45 0.40 -16.08
CA SER A 285 4.68 1.03 -16.55
C SER A 285 5.38 1.73 -15.40
N ARG A 286 6.72 1.67 -15.38
CA ARG A 286 7.52 2.36 -14.38
C ARG A 286 7.59 3.86 -14.63
N PRO A 287 7.67 4.66 -13.56
CA PRO A 287 8.04 6.06 -13.69
C PRO A 287 9.45 6.19 -14.30
N ARG A 288 9.69 7.27 -15.03
CA ARG A 288 11.03 7.59 -15.55
C ARG A 288 12.04 7.68 -14.40
N GLY A 289 13.25 7.23 -14.61
CA GLY A 289 14.33 7.26 -13.61
C GLY A 289 14.27 6.17 -12.55
N SER A 290 13.29 5.24 -12.65
CA SER A 290 13.13 4.12 -11.70
C SER A 290 13.56 2.76 -12.27
N GLU A 291 14.35 2.73 -13.33
CA GLU A 291 14.71 1.51 -14.07
C GLU A 291 15.47 0.49 -13.21
N ARG A 292 16.16 0.93 -12.18
CA ARG A 292 16.88 0.06 -11.24
C ARG A 292 16.00 -0.70 -10.27
N PHE A 293 14.73 -0.28 -10.13
CA PHE A 293 13.76 -0.89 -9.23
C PHE A 293 12.86 -1.91 -9.94
N GLN A 294 13.43 -2.75 -10.80
CA GLN A 294 12.66 -3.64 -11.67
C GLN A 294 11.76 -4.60 -10.93
N HIS A 295 12.22 -5.12 -9.80
CA HIS A 295 11.46 -6.02 -8.93
C HIS A 295 11.27 -5.45 -7.53
N ASP A 296 11.62 -4.20 -7.31
CA ASP A 296 11.58 -3.60 -5.98
C ASP A 296 10.15 -3.18 -5.63
N MET A 297 9.68 -3.53 -4.43
CA MET A 297 8.34 -3.13 -3.95
C MET A 297 8.17 -1.61 -3.90
N THR A 298 9.25 -0.84 -3.73
CA THR A 298 9.20 0.63 -3.79
C THR A 298 8.73 1.16 -5.13
N GLY A 299 9.11 0.50 -6.23
CA GLY A 299 8.62 0.84 -7.57
C GLY A 299 7.12 0.59 -7.73
N TYR A 300 6.64 -0.55 -7.24
CA TYR A 300 5.20 -0.87 -7.22
C TYR A 300 4.41 0.10 -6.36
N ALA A 301 4.90 0.45 -5.17
CA ALA A 301 4.25 1.40 -4.28
C ALA A 301 4.19 2.82 -4.86
N ASP A 302 5.24 3.25 -5.56
CA ASP A 302 5.26 4.54 -6.27
C ASP A 302 4.18 4.60 -7.35
N VAL A 303 4.09 3.58 -8.21
CA VAL A 303 3.05 3.53 -9.25
C VAL A 303 1.66 3.44 -8.64
N ALA A 304 1.47 2.62 -7.60
CA ALA A 304 0.20 2.52 -6.91
C ALA A 304 -0.26 3.86 -6.33
N LEU A 305 0.68 4.60 -5.71
CA LEU A 305 0.43 5.94 -5.17
C LEU A 305 -0.03 6.92 -6.27
N ARG A 306 0.66 6.94 -7.42
CA ARG A 306 0.28 7.81 -8.55
C ARG A 306 -1.13 7.49 -9.04
N ARG A 307 -1.42 6.22 -9.30
CA ARG A 307 -2.74 5.74 -9.73
C ARG A 307 -3.84 6.08 -8.73
N PHE A 308 -3.55 5.97 -7.43
CA PHE A 308 -4.47 6.36 -6.38
C PHE A 308 -4.79 7.87 -6.42
N PHE A 309 -3.79 8.74 -6.49
CA PHE A 309 -4.03 10.18 -6.53
C PHE A 309 -4.65 10.65 -7.85
N ASP A 310 -4.32 10.01 -8.96
CA ASP A 310 -5.00 10.26 -10.24
C ASP A 310 -6.49 9.91 -10.15
N PHE A 311 -6.81 8.73 -9.60
CA PHE A 311 -8.18 8.30 -9.37
C PHE A 311 -8.95 9.25 -8.44
N VAL A 312 -8.37 9.63 -7.31
CA VAL A 312 -9.01 10.58 -6.36
C VAL A 312 -9.26 11.94 -7.02
N THR A 313 -8.29 12.40 -7.80
CA THR A 313 -8.40 13.69 -8.52
C THR A 313 -9.50 13.63 -9.59
N GLU A 314 -9.60 12.53 -10.33
CA GLU A 314 -10.66 12.32 -11.33
C GLU A 314 -12.05 12.26 -10.68
N LYS A 315 -12.20 11.46 -9.62
CA LYS A 315 -13.47 11.35 -8.87
C LYS A 315 -13.90 12.70 -8.27
N ARG A 316 -12.94 13.49 -7.82
CA ARG A 316 -13.22 14.84 -7.35
C ARG A 316 -13.72 15.75 -8.47
N ARG A 317 -13.08 15.73 -9.63
CA ARG A 317 -13.53 16.50 -10.81
C ARG A 317 -14.91 16.06 -11.29
N GLU A 318 -15.20 14.74 -11.29
CA GLU A 318 -16.53 14.22 -11.58
C GLU A 318 -17.57 14.78 -10.60
N ALA A 319 -17.31 14.71 -9.29
CA ALA A 319 -18.21 15.24 -8.26
C ALA A 319 -18.44 16.75 -8.40
N GLU A 320 -17.40 17.52 -8.75
CA GLU A 320 -17.50 18.96 -9.01
C GLU A 320 -18.38 19.28 -10.23
N ARG A 321 -18.33 18.48 -11.31
CA ARG A 321 -19.20 18.62 -12.49
C ARG A 321 -20.68 18.35 -12.19
N PHE A 322 -20.99 17.47 -11.23
CA PHE A 322 -22.35 17.17 -10.81
C PHE A 322 -22.91 18.16 -9.77
N GLN A 323 -22.09 19.04 -9.20
CA GLN A 323 -22.52 20.09 -8.27
C GLN A 323 -22.76 21.42 -8.98
N GLU A 324 -23.18 21.42 -10.23
CA GLU A 324 -23.44 22.63 -11.06
C GLU A 324 -24.66 23.47 -10.65
N ASP A 325 -25.10 23.42 -9.38
CA ASP A 325 -26.05 24.37 -8.85
C ASP A 325 -25.41 25.29 -7.78
N GLY A 326 -24.71 26.29 -8.26
CA GLY A 326 -24.73 27.64 -7.64
C GLY A 326 -23.72 27.99 -6.58
N VAL A 327 -22.66 27.20 -6.29
CA VAL A 327 -21.59 27.66 -5.39
C VAL A 327 -20.26 27.79 -6.15
N PRO A 328 -19.70 29.03 -6.27
CA PRO A 328 -18.39 29.20 -6.89
C PRO A 328 -17.33 28.45 -6.06
N TYR A 329 -16.72 27.42 -6.66
CA TYR A 329 -15.52 26.80 -6.10
C TYR A 329 -14.35 27.78 -6.26
N GLU A 330 -13.92 28.40 -5.16
CA GLU A 330 -12.63 29.08 -5.13
C GLU A 330 -11.54 28.00 -5.23
N GLY A 331 -11.18 27.65 -6.46
CA GLY A 331 -10.14 26.69 -6.80
C GLY A 331 -8.81 27.02 -6.13
N ASP A 332 -8.00 26.00 -5.92
CA ASP A 332 -6.59 25.95 -5.55
C ASP A 332 -6.18 25.92 -4.07
N ALA A 333 -7.07 25.99 -3.10
CA ALA A 333 -6.72 25.59 -1.74
C ALA A 333 -7.20 24.16 -1.47
N MET A 334 -6.29 23.22 -1.25
CA MET A 334 -6.63 21.90 -0.70
C MET A 334 -7.08 22.14 0.74
N ARG A 335 -8.37 22.37 0.95
CA ARG A 335 -8.93 22.53 2.29
C ARG A 335 -9.18 21.15 2.88
N ALA A 336 -8.58 20.84 4.03
CA ALA A 336 -9.09 19.77 4.87
C ALA A 336 -10.55 20.08 5.23
N ARG A 337 -11.49 19.20 4.88
CA ARG A 337 -12.90 19.39 5.22
C ARG A 337 -13.04 19.44 6.75
N LYS A 338 -13.71 20.48 7.24
CA LYS A 338 -14.23 20.51 8.61
C LYS A 338 -15.12 19.30 8.79
N THR A 339 -14.68 18.33 9.60
CA THR A 339 -15.62 17.39 10.21
C THR A 339 -16.28 18.14 11.37
N PRO A 340 -17.61 18.22 11.44
CA PRO A 340 -18.27 18.73 12.63
C PRO A 340 -18.05 17.70 13.75
N GLY A 341 -17.15 17.95 14.64
CA GLY A 341 -16.84 17.11 15.79
C GLY A 341 -16.89 17.96 17.05
N GLU A 342 -17.68 17.52 17.98
CA GLU A 342 -17.90 18.09 19.29
C GLU A 342 -16.61 18.55 19.99
N GLY A 343 -16.53 19.83 20.33
CA GLY A 343 -15.88 20.32 21.56
C GLY A 343 -14.37 20.44 21.64
N GLY A 344 -13.60 20.24 20.57
CA GLY A 344 -12.16 20.52 20.55
C GLY A 344 -11.80 21.44 19.37
N GLU A 345 -11.22 22.61 19.64
CA GLU A 345 -10.68 23.45 18.56
C GLU A 345 -9.64 22.67 17.77
N ALA A 346 -9.95 22.31 16.51
CA ALA A 346 -9.03 21.65 15.62
C ALA A 346 -7.74 22.49 15.49
N LEU A 347 -6.58 21.84 15.65
CA LEU A 347 -5.29 22.47 15.37
C LEU A 347 -5.30 22.96 13.93
N ARG A 348 -5.22 24.27 13.70
CA ARG A 348 -5.18 24.85 12.36
C ARG A 348 -3.76 25.27 12.05
N VAL A 349 -3.20 24.67 11.03
CA VAL A 349 -1.83 24.88 10.56
C VAL A 349 -1.88 25.40 9.12
N LEU A 350 -1.24 26.52 8.84
CA LEU A 350 -1.01 27.00 7.47
C LEU A 350 0.32 26.46 6.96
N LEU A 351 0.26 25.66 5.90
CA LEU A 351 1.42 25.08 5.23
C LEU A 351 1.89 25.95 4.06
N PHE A 352 3.15 26.34 4.09
CA PHE A 352 3.90 26.85 2.94
C PHE A 352 4.90 25.81 2.49
N ALA A 353 4.93 25.48 1.20
CA ALA A 353 5.88 24.51 0.68
C ALA A 353 6.60 25.07 -0.57
N ASP A 354 7.92 25.02 -0.55
CA ASP A 354 8.80 25.35 -1.67
C ASP A 354 9.40 24.07 -2.22
N TYR A 355 9.54 23.98 -3.54
CA TYR A 355 10.12 22.84 -4.22
C TYR A 355 11.18 23.30 -5.22
N THR A 356 12.39 22.77 -5.07
CA THR A 356 13.52 22.98 -5.99
C THR A 356 14.00 21.61 -6.46
N LEU A 357 13.40 21.11 -7.52
CA LEU A 357 13.66 19.77 -8.06
C LEU A 357 14.43 19.84 -9.37
N ASP A 358 15.29 18.84 -9.61
CA ASP A 358 15.94 18.60 -10.90
C ASP A 358 14.88 18.32 -11.97
N ASP A 359 15.05 18.86 -13.18
CA ASP A 359 14.10 18.73 -14.29
C ASP A 359 13.76 17.27 -14.62
N ALA A 360 14.69 16.35 -14.40
CA ALA A 360 14.47 14.92 -14.68
C ALA A 360 13.47 14.24 -13.73
N ILE A 361 13.16 14.86 -12.58
CA ILE A 361 12.17 14.37 -11.61
C ILE A 361 11.05 15.38 -11.34
N ILE A 362 10.92 16.42 -12.15
CA ILE A 362 9.89 17.44 -11.97
C ILE A 362 8.48 16.86 -12.12
N ASP A 363 8.31 15.82 -12.92
CA ASP A 363 7.04 15.10 -13.11
C ASP A 363 6.57 14.40 -11.81
N ASP A 364 7.45 14.22 -10.82
CA ASP A 364 7.10 13.64 -9.52
C ASP A 364 6.46 14.67 -8.56
N LEU A 365 6.64 15.97 -8.85
CA LEU A 365 6.20 17.06 -7.97
C LEU A 365 4.71 17.03 -7.60
N PRO A 366 3.76 16.80 -8.52
CA PRO A 366 2.33 16.74 -8.16
C PRO A 366 2.04 15.66 -7.11
N TYR A 367 2.65 14.51 -7.28
CA TYR A 367 2.45 13.36 -6.37
C TYR A 367 3.16 13.54 -5.04
N MET A 368 4.36 14.11 -5.03
CA MET A 368 5.06 14.50 -3.78
C MET A 368 4.20 15.46 -2.95
N ARG A 369 3.61 16.49 -3.59
CA ARG A 369 2.74 17.45 -2.91
C ARG A 369 1.49 16.81 -2.35
N LEU A 370 0.80 15.99 -3.14
CA LEU A 370 -0.44 15.31 -2.73
C LEU A 370 -0.17 14.35 -1.57
N ALA A 371 0.88 13.56 -1.68
CA ALA A 371 1.21 12.55 -0.66
C ALA A 371 1.74 13.18 0.64
N ALA A 372 2.58 14.22 0.58
CA ALA A 372 3.00 14.96 1.76
C ALA A 372 1.81 15.65 2.44
N PHE A 373 0.93 16.29 1.67
CA PHE A 373 -0.28 16.91 2.22
C PHE A 373 -1.21 15.89 2.89
N ASP A 374 -1.38 14.70 2.31
CA ASP A 374 -2.19 13.62 2.87
C ASP A 374 -1.64 13.13 4.22
N ILE A 375 -0.32 12.93 4.33
CA ILE A 375 0.33 12.56 5.59
C ILE A 375 0.16 13.67 6.64
N LEU A 376 0.48 14.91 6.31
CA LEU A 376 0.39 16.05 7.22
C LEU A 376 -1.05 16.34 7.67
N SER A 377 -2.03 16.21 6.77
CA SER A 377 -3.43 16.46 7.10
C SER A 377 -3.98 15.44 8.11
N ARG A 378 -3.55 14.19 8.01
CA ARG A 378 -3.87 13.16 9.00
C ARG A 378 -3.18 13.38 10.33
N GLU A 379 -1.94 13.87 10.30
CA GLU A 379 -1.16 14.16 11.49
C GLU A 379 -1.71 15.36 12.27
N MET A 380 -2.07 16.45 11.57
CA MET A 380 -2.36 17.75 12.17
C MET A 380 -3.86 18.09 12.28
N GLY A 381 -4.74 17.31 11.69
CA GLY A 381 -6.19 17.44 11.80
C GLY A 381 -6.83 18.69 11.16
N GLY A 382 -6.11 19.78 11.01
CA GLY A 382 -6.61 21.04 10.45
C GLY A 382 -5.55 21.75 9.62
N LEU A 383 -5.08 21.10 8.53
CA LEU A 383 -4.07 21.64 7.64
C LEU A 383 -4.71 22.46 6.51
N VAL A 384 -4.16 23.63 6.22
CA VAL A 384 -4.51 24.48 5.09
C VAL A 384 -3.25 24.74 4.28
N ALA A 385 -3.22 24.39 3.00
CA ALA A 385 -2.10 24.71 2.13
C ALA A 385 -2.19 26.14 1.60
N SER A 386 -1.09 26.88 1.70
CA SER A 386 -0.97 28.17 1.04
C SER A 386 -0.90 28.01 -0.49
N ARG A 387 -1.51 28.93 -1.21
CA ARG A 387 -1.38 29.03 -2.68
C ARG A 387 -0.04 29.60 -3.12
N THR A 388 0.58 30.38 -2.23
CA THR A 388 1.83 31.07 -2.49
C THR A 388 2.99 30.29 -1.89
N ALA A 389 4.06 30.11 -2.65
CA ALA A 389 5.31 29.56 -2.16
C ALA A 389 5.89 30.47 -1.06
N PHE A 390 6.55 29.88 -0.07
CA PHE A 390 7.20 30.67 0.99
C PHE A 390 8.24 31.65 0.43
N SER A 391 9.02 31.18 -0.54
CA SER A 391 10.04 32.00 -1.22
C SER A 391 9.46 33.23 -1.95
N SER A 392 8.18 33.18 -2.34
CA SER A 392 7.48 34.25 -3.05
C SER A 392 6.74 35.23 -2.15
N LEU A 393 6.80 35.03 -0.82
CA LEU A 393 6.20 35.98 0.13
C LEU A 393 6.90 37.33 0.05
N PRO A 394 6.14 38.46 0.16
CA PRO A 394 6.69 39.81 0.13
C PRO A 394 7.46 40.16 1.42
N GLY A 395 8.31 41.18 1.32
CA GLY A 395 9.07 41.72 2.44
C GLY A 395 10.32 40.92 2.79
N GLU A 396 11.16 41.54 3.63
CA GLU A 396 12.41 40.94 4.09
C GLU A 396 12.17 39.81 5.13
N ASN A 397 11.19 40.00 6.02
CA ASN A 397 10.83 39.01 7.03
C ASN A 397 9.66 38.14 6.57
N LYS A 398 9.96 37.13 5.77
CA LYS A 398 8.95 36.22 5.21
C LYS A 398 8.24 35.37 6.28
N VAL A 399 8.89 35.08 7.43
CA VAL A 399 8.24 34.38 8.54
C VAL A 399 7.16 35.23 9.16
N ALA A 400 7.43 36.53 9.40
CA ALA A 400 6.41 37.44 9.92
C ALA A 400 5.21 37.55 8.97
N GLU A 401 5.45 37.59 7.68
CA GLU A 401 4.40 37.61 6.65
C GLU A 401 3.58 36.30 6.64
N ALA A 402 4.24 35.13 6.72
CA ALA A 402 3.56 33.84 6.80
C ALA A 402 2.67 33.75 8.06
N VAL A 403 3.17 34.23 9.20
CA VAL A 403 2.40 34.29 10.46
C VAL A 403 1.22 35.26 10.36
N ARG A 404 1.38 36.40 9.67
CA ARG A 404 0.27 37.33 9.41
C ARG A 404 -0.83 36.66 8.60
N GLN A 405 -0.49 36.00 7.49
CA GLN A 405 -1.46 35.27 6.66
C GLN A 405 -2.13 34.13 7.45
N ALA A 406 -1.38 33.39 8.28
CA ALA A 406 -1.96 32.37 9.12
C ALA A 406 -3.03 32.92 10.08
N LYS A 407 -2.76 34.08 10.71
CA LYS A 407 -3.73 34.75 11.58
C LYS A 407 -5.01 35.15 10.82
N GLU A 408 -4.87 35.72 9.63
CA GLU A 408 -5.99 36.10 8.78
C GLU A 408 -6.86 34.91 8.37
N MET A 409 -6.24 33.74 8.19
CA MET A 409 -6.93 32.49 7.91
C MET A 409 -7.41 31.73 9.15
N GLY A 410 -7.22 32.32 10.35
CA GLY A 410 -7.56 31.70 11.62
C GLY A 410 -6.73 30.46 11.95
N CYS A 411 -5.49 30.39 11.43
CA CYS A 411 -4.55 29.34 11.77
C CYS A 411 -3.71 29.73 12.99
N ARG A 412 -3.40 28.75 13.84
CA ARG A 412 -2.61 28.94 15.08
C ARG A 412 -1.12 28.69 14.86
N TYR A 413 -0.79 27.99 13.77
CA TYR A 413 0.56 27.58 13.45
C TYR A 413 0.88 27.81 11.99
N VAL A 414 2.16 27.95 11.71
CA VAL A 414 2.73 28.01 10.37
C VAL A 414 3.74 26.88 10.23
N LEU A 415 3.54 26.01 9.25
CA LEU A 415 4.52 25.01 8.82
C LEU A 415 5.14 25.47 7.51
N ILE A 416 6.46 25.60 7.50
CA ILE A 416 7.24 25.94 6.31
C ILE A 416 8.08 24.74 5.94
N GLN A 417 7.94 24.26 4.70
CA GLN A 417 8.68 23.13 4.17
C GLN A 417 9.42 23.54 2.89
N LYS A 418 10.66 23.10 2.76
CA LYS A 418 11.47 23.28 1.55
C LYS A 418 12.01 21.93 1.11
N TYR A 419 11.54 21.48 -0.02
CA TYR A 419 12.04 20.30 -0.68
C TYR A 419 13.08 20.67 -1.73
N ALA A 420 14.18 19.93 -1.75
CA ALA A 420 15.18 20.08 -2.80
C ALA A 420 15.67 18.70 -3.26
N SER A 421 16.10 18.63 -4.51
CA SER A 421 16.78 17.45 -5.05
C SER A 421 18.18 17.84 -5.52
N GLU A 422 19.15 16.97 -5.27
CA GLU A 422 20.52 17.06 -5.75
C GLU A 422 20.89 15.75 -6.45
N ARG A 423 21.41 15.83 -7.67
CA ARG A 423 21.89 14.64 -8.41
C ARG A 423 23.15 14.08 -7.75
N LEU A 424 23.17 12.77 -7.48
CA LEU A 424 24.33 12.11 -6.89
C LEU A 424 25.47 11.96 -7.89
N LYS A 425 26.65 12.54 -7.58
CA LYS A 425 27.81 12.69 -8.50
C LYS A 425 28.37 11.37 -9.06
N HIS A 426 28.13 10.25 -8.37
CA HIS A 426 28.73 8.96 -8.72
C HIS A 426 27.73 7.90 -9.20
N LYS A 427 26.46 8.28 -9.45
CA LYS A 427 25.38 7.36 -9.83
C LYS A 427 24.59 7.89 -11.02
N ARG A 428 24.42 7.05 -12.04
CA ARG A 428 23.74 7.44 -13.31
C ARG A 428 22.31 7.96 -13.13
N SER A 429 21.60 7.58 -12.06
CA SER A 429 20.16 7.89 -11.86
C SER A 429 19.78 8.10 -10.41
N GLY A 430 20.70 8.55 -9.55
CA GLY A 430 20.42 8.74 -8.13
C GLY A 430 20.27 10.22 -7.76
N TYR A 431 19.39 10.48 -6.80
CA TYR A 431 19.16 11.78 -6.20
C TYR A 431 19.29 11.72 -4.69
N LYS A 432 19.65 12.83 -4.10
CA LYS A 432 19.46 13.12 -2.69
C LYS A 432 18.23 14.02 -2.59
N ILE A 433 17.20 13.54 -1.94
CA ILE A 433 15.98 14.33 -1.66
C ILE A 433 16.11 14.88 -0.25
N SER A 434 16.04 16.20 -0.10
CA SER A 434 16.10 16.87 1.19
C SER A 434 14.78 17.58 1.51
N LEU A 435 14.45 17.64 2.80
CA LEU A 435 13.37 18.41 3.40
C LEU A 435 13.94 19.25 4.52
N GLU A 436 13.83 20.57 4.42
CA GLU A 436 14.01 21.50 5.54
C GLU A 436 12.64 21.93 6.04
N GLU A 437 12.45 21.88 7.34
CA GLU A 437 11.15 22.13 7.95
C GLU A 437 11.26 23.07 9.15
N ALA A 438 10.32 24.00 9.24
CA ALA A 438 10.17 24.90 10.37
C ALA A 438 8.70 25.05 10.75
N LEU A 439 8.37 24.76 12.02
CA LEU A 439 7.05 24.98 12.60
C LEU A 439 7.10 26.18 13.55
N TYR A 440 6.19 27.13 13.37
CA TYR A 440 6.07 28.33 14.19
C TYR A 440 4.70 28.42 14.86
N ASP A 441 4.66 29.05 16.05
CA ASP A 441 3.40 29.45 16.68
C ASP A 441 2.82 30.75 16.05
N ALA A 442 1.64 31.15 16.48
CA ALA A 442 0.99 32.38 16.01
C ALA A 442 1.72 33.68 16.39
N ARG A 443 2.75 33.62 17.22
CA ARG A 443 3.59 34.78 17.60
C ARG A 443 4.88 34.84 16.75
N GLY A 444 5.13 33.80 15.94
CA GLY A 444 6.34 33.67 15.14
C GLY A 444 7.51 33.03 15.89
N ASN A 445 7.25 32.41 17.05
CA ASN A 445 8.31 31.68 17.76
C ASN A 445 8.51 30.31 17.11
N PRO A 446 9.75 29.91 16.83
CA PRO A 446 10.01 28.58 16.29
C PRO A 446 9.74 27.50 17.34
N LEU A 447 8.96 26.49 16.97
CA LEU A 447 8.66 25.31 17.79
C LEU A 447 9.47 24.10 17.36
N VAL A 448 9.69 23.95 16.04
CA VAL A 448 10.52 22.91 15.43
C VAL A 448 11.36 23.54 14.33
N LEU A 449 12.64 23.19 14.28
CA LEU A 449 13.55 23.47 13.18
C LEU A 449 14.31 22.17 12.90
N GLN A 450 14.11 21.56 11.76
CA GLN A 450 14.72 20.27 11.45
C GLN A 450 14.98 20.10 9.94
N GLY A 451 15.87 19.17 9.60
CA GLY A 451 16.19 18.86 8.22
C GLY A 451 16.47 17.37 8.04
N PHE A 452 16.01 16.82 6.93
CA PHE A 452 16.16 15.44 6.55
C PHE A 452 16.71 15.32 5.14
N ALA A 453 17.44 14.25 4.88
CA ALA A 453 17.90 13.98 3.53
C ALA A 453 18.00 12.48 3.29
N THR A 454 17.43 12.02 2.19
CA THR A 454 17.39 10.62 1.80
C THR A 454 17.89 10.44 0.37
N ASN A 455 18.83 9.50 0.19
CA ASN A 455 19.30 9.14 -1.14
C ASN A 455 18.33 8.14 -1.80
N THR A 456 18.11 8.31 -3.10
CA THR A 456 17.27 7.39 -3.87
C THR A 456 18.00 6.12 -4.30
N ASP A 457 18.81 5.55 -3.41
CA ASP A 457 19.53 4.30 -3.66
C ASP A 457 18.63 3.07 -3.56
N THR A 458 17.69 3.13 -2.63
CA THR A 458 16.73 2.06 -2.31
C THR A 458 15.27 2.53 -2.35
N MET A 459 15.03 3.77 -2.79
CA MET A 459 13.70 4.38 -2.84
C MET A 459 13.55 5.20 -4.12
N THR A 460 12.32 5.31 -4.63
CA THR A 460 12.01 6.31 -5.65
C THR A 460 12.03 7.72 -5.06
N PRO A 461 12.11 8.78 -5.86
CA PRO A 461 12.11 10.16 -5.35
C PRO A 461 10.88 10.49 -4.49
N ILE A 462 9.68 10.01 -4.88
CA ILE A 462 8.46 10.22 -4.10
C ILE A 462 8.55 9.51 -2.75
N ILE A 463 8.93 8.24 -2.73
CA ILE A 463 9.06 7.48 -1.47
C ILE A 463 10.13 8.09 -0.57
N ALA A 464 11.23 8.60 -1.13
CA ALA A 464 12.27 9.31 -0.37
C ALA A 464 11.75 10.62 0.26
N ALA A 465 10.92 11.37 -0.46
CA ALA A 465 10.26 12.56 0.08
C ALA A 465 9.32 12.21 1.24
N LEU A 466 8.49 11.17 1.06
CA LEU A 466 7.60 10.69 2.12
C LEU A 466 8.35 10.16 3.35
N TYR A 467 9.49 9.50 3.13
CA TYR A 467 10.34 9.07 4.24
C TYR A 467 10.84 10.26 5.07
N ASN A 468 11.28 11.35 4.42
CA ASN A 468 11.69 12.57 5.11
C ASN A 468 10.51 13.19 5.88
N GLU A 469 9.30 13.16 5.30
CA GLU A 469 8.09 13.67 5.95
C GLU A 469 7.75 12.91 7.24
N VAL A 470 7.78 11.59 7.16
CA VAL A 470 7.52 10.71 8.33
C VAL A 470 8.61 10.86 9.38
N ALA A 471 9.88 11.06 8.98
CA ALA A 471 10.98 11.27 9.91
C ALA A 471 10.80 12.55 10.79
N GLY A 472 10.11 13.56 10.27
CA GLY A 472 9.81 14.81 11.01
C GLY A 472 8.64 14.71 12.00
N ARG A 473 7.84 13.66 11.92
CA ARG A 473 6.54 13.54 12.60
C ARG A 473 6.60 13.65 14.11
N GLU A 474 7.54 12.96 14.76
CA GLU A 474 7.61 12.91 16.23
C GLU A 474 7.86 14.31 16.83
N ALA A 475 8.77 15.08 16.23
CA ALA A 475 9.06 16.44 16.69
C ALA A 475 7.85 17.37 16.52
N ARG A 476 7.15 17.29 15.37
CA ARG A 476 5.92 18.05 15.13
C ARG A 476 4.84 17.71 16.14
N ARG A 477 4.56 16.43 16.35
CA ARG A 477 3.55 15.95 17.33
C ARG A 477 3.88 16.40 18.75
N THR A 478 5.14 16.28 19.15
CA THR A 478 5.61 16.72 20.47
C THR A 478 5.45 18.22 20.66
N ALA A 479 5.75 19.02 19.64
CA ALA A 479 5.60 20.47 19.69
C ALA A 479 4.12 20.90 19.79
N LEU A 480 3.23 20.23 19.07
CA LEU A 480 1.80 20.51 19.05
C LEU A 480 1.05 19.98 20.28
N ALA A 481 1.59 18.96 20.98
CA ALA A 481 1.00 18.36 22.17
C ALA A 481 1.32 19.13 23.49
N LYS A 482 2.33 20.01 23.49
CA LYS A 482 2.78 20.77 24.68
C LYS A 482 1.86 21.93 25.08
N LYS A 483 0.55 21.84 24.79
CA LYS A 483 -0.46 22.86 25.14
C LYS A 483 -1.47 22.41 26.13
#